data_e873ea0edbdb1785b90e35628ee45c59
#
_entry.id   e873ea0edbdb1785b90e35628ee45c59
#
_cell.length_a   1.000
_cell.length_b   1.000
_cell.length_c   1.000
_cell.angle_alpha   90.00
_cell.angle_beta   90.00
_cell.angle_gamma   90.00
#
_symmetry.space_group_name_H-M   'P 1'
#
loop_
_entity.id
_entity.type
_entity.pdbx_description
1 polymer ?
#
loop_
_entity_poly.entity_id
_entity_poly.type
_entity_poly.pdbx_seq_one_letter_code
_entity_poly.pdbx_strand_id
1 'polypeptide(L)'
;MNRILIIAFLLLTATAFCGERETIRDAHGKVVGTATTDGNKTVYRDAHGKVTGTATTNGNKTTYRDATGKAVGTATEAGNRTTYRDAHGKTVGTATESGNKTTYRDATGKTSGTATNTGNGTTYRDATGKTVGTKR
;
A
#
# COMPACT_ATOMS: atom_id res chain seq x y z
N MET A 1 -6.03 12.55 -11.26
CA MET A 1 -6.02 11.33 -10.43
C MET A 1 -4.89 11.45 -9.42
N ASN A 2 -5.24 11.50 -8.14
CA ASN A 2 -4.34 11.93 -7.09
C ASN A 2 -3.18 10.94 -6.88
N ARG A 3 -1.94 11.39 -7.01
CA ARG A 3 -0.71 10.62 -6.77
C ARG A 3 -0.65 9.98 -5.37
N ILE A 4 -1.42 10.48 -4.42
CA ILE A 4 -1.53 9.99 -3.04
C ILE A 4 -2.26 8.62 -2.99
N LEU A 5 -3.21 8.37 -3.87
CA LEU A 5 -3.96 7.12 -3.91
C LEU A 5 -3.11 5.94 -4.40
N ILE A 6 -2.12 6.20 -5.27
CA ILE A 6 -1.20 5.17 -5.79
C ILE A 6 -0.22 4.71 -4.71
N ILE A 7 0.20 5.60 -3.81
CA ILE A 7 1.11 5.28 -2.70
C ILE A 7 0.35 4.47 -1.62
N ALA A 8 -0.90 4.78 -1.33
CA ALA A 8 -1.73 4.01 -0.41
C ALA A 8 -2.03 2.58 -0.95
N PHE A 9 -2.09 2.42 -2.27
CA PHE A 9 -2.31 1.12 -2.92
C PHE A 9 -1.10 0.18 -2.87
N LEU A 10 0.11 0.71 -2.70
CA LEU A 10 1.36 -0.06 -2.72
C LEU A 10 1.73 -0.66 -1.34
N LEU A 11 0.91 -0.44 -0.30
CA LEU A 11 1.33 -0.51 1.08
C LEU A 11 0.77 -1.68 1.89
N LEU A 12 0.16 -2.65 1.27
CA LEU A 12 -0.52 -3.69 2.03
C LEU A 12 0.17 -5.05 1.92
N THR A 13 1.10 -5.29 2.79
CA THR A 13 1.38 -6.49 3.57
C THR A 13 2.52 -6.16 4.54
N ALA A 14 2.20 -5.56 5.68
CA ALA A 14 3.13 -5.52 6.78
C ALA A 14 3.04 -6.85 7.55
N THR A 15 3.76 -7.87 7.09
CA THR A 15 4.17 -8.93 8.00
C THR A 15 5.21 -8.29 8.91
N ALA A 16 4.92 -8.27 10.22
CA ALA A 16 5.79 -7.72 11.23
C ALA A 16 7.13 -8.48 11.29
N PHE A 17 8.11 -8.00 10.55
CA PHE A 17 9.52 -8.38 10.69
C PHE A 17 10.33 -7.11 10.94
N CYS A 18 11.11 -7.13 12.03
CA CYS A 18 11.99 -6.03 12.43
C CYS A 18 13.04 -5.77 11.34
N GLY A 19 13.07 -4.53 10.78
CA GLY A 19 14.13 -4.06 9.93
C GLY A 19 14.03 -4.40 8.43
N GLU A 20 12.88 -4.89 7.95
CA GLU A 20 12.73 -5.21 6.52
C GLU A 20 12.63 -3.93 5.67
N ARG A 21 13.53 -3.81 4.70
CA ARG A 21 13.53 -2.74 3.71
C ARG A 21 13.09 -3.28 2.35
N GLU A 22 11.99 -2.75 1.84
CA GLU A 22 11.44 -3.07 0.54
C GLU A 22 11.74 -1.95 -0.46
N THR A 23 12.05 -2.34 -1.71
CA THR A 23 12.28 -1.40 -2.81
C THR A 23 11.06 -1.37 -3.72
N ILE A 24 10.54 -0.18 -3.97
CA ILE A 24 9.38 0.07 -4.81
C ILE A 24 9.85 0.55 -6.17
N ARG A 25 9.38 -0.10 -7.24
CA ARG A 25 9.75 0.21 -8.63
C ARG A 25 8.50 0.52 -9.46
N ASP A 26 8.66 1.38 -10.47
CA ASP A 26 7.62 1.64 -11.47
C ASP A 26 7.52 0.50 -12.50
N ALA A 27 6.66 0.67 -13.50
CA ALA A 27 6.44 -0.30 -14.58
C ALA A 27 7.69 -0.56 -15.45
N HIS A 28 8.66 0.36 -15.44
CA HIS A 28 9.92 0.27 -16.19
C HIS A 28 11.07 -0.28 -15.33
N GLY A 29 10.78 -0.66 -14.07
CA GLY A 29 11.77 -1.18 -13.13
C GLY A 29 12.61 -0.10 -12.43
N LYS A 30 12.36 1.20 -12.68
CA LYS A 30 13.05 2.30 -11.99
C LYS A 30 12.61 2.38 -10.54
N VAL A 31 13.56 2.54 -9.63
CA VAL A 31 13.27 2.76 -8.20
C VAL A 31 12.56 4.10 -8.04
N VAL A 32 11.36 4.06 -7.45
CA VAL A 32 10.54 5.24 -7.13
C VAL A 32 10.47 5.50 -5.62
N GLY A 33 10.91 4.56 -4.81
CA GLY A 33 10.96 4.72 -3.38
C GLY A 33 11.33 3.46 -2.62
N THR A 34 11.30 3.58 -1.30
CA THR A 34 11.52 2.46 -0.36
C THR A 34 10.51 2.51 0.78
N ALA A 35 10.21 1.35 1.34
CA ALA A 35 9.49 1.20 2.60
C ALA A 35 10.41 0.48 3.58
N THR A 36 10.52 0.97 4.80
CA THR A 36 11.28 0.33 5.88
C THR A 36 10.35 0.11 7.06
N THR A 37 10.17 -1.14 7.46
CA THR A 37 9.31 -1.52 8.58
C THR A 37 10.16 -1.84 9.81
N ASP A 38 9.81 -1.23 10.93
CA ASP A 38 10.38 -1.49 12.25
C ASP A 38 9.23 -1.65 13.25
N GLY A 39 9.06 -2.85 13.75
CA GLY A 39 7.93 -3.21 14.59
C GLY A 39 6.59 -2.96 13.88
N ASN A 40 5.76 -2.10 14.47
CA ASN A 40 4.44 -1.74 13.92
C ASN A 40 4.44 -0.49 13.04
N LYS A 41 5.61 0.09 12.75
CA LYS A 41 5.76 1.33 11.99
C LYS A 41 6.52 1.10 10.69
N THR A 42 5.95 1.57 9.59
CA THR A 42 6.59 1.62 8.28
C THR A 42 6.86 3.08 7.88
N VAL A 43 8.08 3.35 7.43
CA VAL A 43 8.49 4.67 6.92
C VAL A 43 8.67 4.57 5.40
N TYR A 44 7.99 5.45 4.67
CA TYR A 44 8.08 5.55 3.22
C TYR A 44 9.00 6.68 2.81
N ARG A 45 9.86 6.40 1.82
CA ARG A 45 10.80 7.39 1.26
C ARG A 45 10.68 7.39 -0.26
N ASP A 46 10.92 8.53 -0.88
CA ASP A 46 11.05 8.64 -2.34
C ASP A 46 12.40 8.08 -2.83
N ALA A 47 12.63 8.17 -4.14
CA ALA A 47 13.88 7.71 -4.76
C ALA A 47 15.14 8.47 -4.28
N HIS A 48 14.97 9.66 -3.70
CA HIS A 48 16.04 10.49 -3.16
C HIS A 48 16.25 10.28 -1.64
N GLY A 49 15.48 9.36 -1.03
CA GLY A 49 15.55 9.05 0.40
C GLY A 49 14.75 10.00 1.31
N LYS A 50 14.03 10.98 0.76
CA LYS A 50 13.18 11.90 1.54
C LYS A 50 11.94 11.16 2.04
N VAL A 51 11.60 11.33 3.30
CA VAL A 51 10.38 10.77 3.89
C VAL A 51 9.16 11.38 3.21
N THR A 52 8.27 10.52 2.71
CA THR A 52 7.00 10.88 2.07
C THR A 52 5.80 10.59 2.95
N GLY A 53 5.97 9.74 3.95
CA GLY A 53 4.92 9.41 4.92
C GLY A 53 5.27 8.24 5.80
N THR A 54 4.33 7.89 6.67
CA THR A 54 4.45 6.73 7.57
C THR A 54 3.13 5.97 7.66
N ALA A 55 3.21 4.69 7.99
CA ALA A 55 2.08 3.88 8.42
C ALA A 55 2.36 3.32 9.82
N THR A 56 1.36 3.27 10.67
CA THR A 56 1.44 2.64 11.99
C THR A 56 0.27 1.70 12.17
N THR A 57 0.56 0.43 12.46
CA THR A 57 -0.45 -0.63 12.63
C THR A 57 -0.65 -0.91 14.12
N ASN A 58 -1.90 -0.86 14.57
CA ASN A 58 -2.32 -1.23 15.91
C ASN A 58 -3.48 -2.24 15.79
N GLY A 59 -3.20 -3.50 16.11
CA GLY A 59 -4.15 -4.59 15.90
C GLY A 59 -4.50 -4.71 14.41
N ASN A 60 -5.78 -4.62 14.07
CA ASN A 60 -6.28 -4.73 12.70
C ASN A 60 -6.41 -3.38 11.98
N LYS A 61 -5.94 -2.28 12.57
CA LYS A 61 -6.04 -0.93 12.02
C LYS A 61 -4.68 -0.33 11.74
N THR A 62 -4.46 0.12 10.50
CA THR A 62 -3.30 0.89 10.07
C THR A 62 -3.69 2.35 9.85
N THR A 63 -2.93 3.28 10.42
CA THR A 63 -3.08 4.72 10.21
C THR A 63 -1.95 5.23 9.33
N TYR A 64 -2.29 5.89 8.23
CA TYR A 64 -1.34 6.51 7.30
C TYR A 64 -1.20 7.99 7.61
N ARG A 65 0.03 8.48 7.58
CA ARG A 65 0.37 9.90 7.79
C ARG A 65 1.26 10.38 6.66
N ASP A 66 1.11 11.65 6.30
CA ASP A 66 2.01 12.31 5.35
C ASP A 66 3.38 12.63 5.97
N ALA A 67 4.25 13.28 5.19
CA ALA A 67 5.60 13.67 5.63
C ALA A 67 5.60 14.66 6.80
N THR A 68 4.51 15.38 7.03
CA THR A 68 4.35 16.34 8.13
C THR A 68 3.77 15.68 9.40
N GLY A 69 3.39 14.39 9.32
CA GLY A 69 2.78 13.64 10.41
C GLY A 69 1.25 13.75 10.50
N LYS A 70 0.59 14.49 9.58
CA LYS A 70 -0.86 14.60 9.51
C LYS A 70 -1.47 13.28 9.02
N ALA A 71 -2.51 12.80 9.70
CA ALA A 71 -3.24 11.62 9.24
C ALA A 71 -3.96 11.89 7.91
N VAL A 72 -3.73 11.03 6.92
CA VAL A 72 -4.31 11.12 5.57
C VAL A 72 -5.29 9.98 5.28
N GLY A 73 -5.34 8.97 6.13
CA GLY A 73 -6.29 7.88 6.00
C GLY A 73 -6.00 6.71 6.91
N THR A 74 -6.87 5.72 6.82
CA THR A 74 -6.76 4.46 7.59
C THR A 74 -7.08 3.25 6.73
N ALA A 75 -6.53 2.10 7.08
CA ALA A 75 -6.95 0.79 6.61
C ALA A 75 -7.42 -0.03 7.81
N THR A 76 -8.50 -0.79 7.65
CA THR A 76 -8.99 -1.72 8.67
C THR A 76 -9.15 -3.10 8.04
N GLU A 77 -8.52 -4.10 8.64
CA GLU A 77 -8.55 -5.49 8.18
C GLU A 77 -9.66 -6.26 8.90
N ALA A 78 -10.40 -7.07 8.15
CA ALA A 78 -11.42 -7.96 8.66
C ALA A 78 -11.40 -9.25 7.82
N GLY A 79 -10.77 -10.31 8.35
CA GLY A 79 -10.51 -11.55 7.60
C GLY A 79 -9.64 -11.28 6.37
N ASN A 80 -10.12 -11.68 5.19
CA ASN A 80 -9.43 -11.49 3.91
C ASN A 80 -9.73 -10.14 3.24
N ARG A 81 -10.43 -9.24 3.92
CA ARG A 81 -10.84 -7.93 3.38
C ARG A 81 -10.26 -6.79 4.17
N THR A 82 -9.70 -5.81 3.46
CA THR A 82 -9.26 -4.53 4.00
C THR A 82 -10.13 -3.41 3.47
N THR A 83 -10.57 -2.51 4.35
CA THR A 83 -11.33 -1.30 4.00
C THR A 83 -10.46 -0.08 4.20
N TYR A 84 -10.31 0.73 3.15
CA TYR A 84 -9.56 2.00 3.16
C TYR A 84 -10.50 3.18 3.35
N ARG A 85 -10.09 4.11 4.23
CA ARG A 85 -10.83 5.35 4.50
C ARG A 85 -9.89 6.53 4.38
N ASP A 86 -10.42 7.66 3.94
CA ASP A 86 -9.69 8.94 3.93
C ASP A 86 -9.55 9.53 5.36
N ALA A 87 -8.95 10.73 5.46
CA ALA A 87 -8.78 11.44 6.72
C ALA A 87 -10.10 11.82 7.43
N HIS A 88 -11.22 11.87 6.68
CA HIS A 88 -12.55 12.18 7.19
C HIS A 88 -13.37 10.92 7.54
N GLY A 89 -12.77 9.72 7.36
CA GLY A 89 -13.42 8.45 7.65
C GLY A 89 -14.31 7.91 6.51
N LYS A 90 -14.39 8.60 5.37
CA LYS A 90 -15.13 8.13 4.19
C LYS A 90 -14.40 6.95 3.55
N THR A 91 -15.12 5.89 3.22
CA THR A 91 -14.55 4.75 2.47
C THR A 91 -14.15 5.19 1.06
N VAL A 92 -12.89 4.96 0.71
CA VAL A 92 -12.30 5.27 -0.61
C VAL A 92 -12.01 4.02 -1.42
N GLY A 93 -12.06 2.84 -0.82
CA GLY A 93 -11.90 1.58 -1.51
C GLY A 93 -11.75 0.40 -0.58
N THR A 94 -11.60 -0.79 -1.19
CA THR A 94 -11.37 -2.04 -0.48
C THR A 94 -10.33 -2.89 -1.19
N ALA A 95 -9.66 -3.77 -0.45
CA ALA A 95 -8.86 -4.86 -0.99
C ALA A 95 -9.45 -6.19 -0.50
N THR A 96 -9.40 -7.21 -1.35
CA THR A 96 -9.78 -8.58 -0.97
C THR A 96 -8.68 -9.53 -1.40
N GLU A 97 -8.20 -10.34 -0.46
CA GLU A 97 -7.15 -11.32 -0.68
C GLU A 97 -7.75 -12.69 -1.01
N SER A 98 -7.16 -13.36 -2.00
CA SER A 98 -7.50 -14.73 -2.38
C SER A 98 -6.22 -15.45 -2.82
N GLY A 99 -5.68 -16.31 -1.97
CA GLY A 99 -4.39 -16.95 -2.18
C GLY A 99 -3.27 -15.90 -2.28
N ASN A 100 -2.52 -15.92 -3.38
CA ASN A 100 -1.42 -14.98 -3.62
C ASN A 100 -1.86 -13.70 -4.36
N LYS A 101 -3.17 -13.52 -4.59
CA LYS A 101 -3.73 -12.38 -5.34
C LYS A 101 -4.57 -11.49 -4.44
N THR A 102 -4.34 -10.19 -4.52
CA THR A 102 -5.17 -9.14 -3.91
C THR A 102 -5.89 -8.37 -5.01
N THR A 103 -7.20 -8.22 -4.88
CA THR A 103 -8.03 -7.41 -5.79
C THR A 103 -8.44 -6.13 -5.10
N TYR A 104 -8.11 -5.00 -5.71
CA TYR A 104 -8.47 -3.67 -5.23
C TYR A 104 -9.70 -3.14 -5.93
N ARG A 105 -10.58 -2.50 -5.15
CA ARG A 105 -11.81 -1.88 -5.65
C ARG A 105 -11.89 -0.44 -5.14
N ASP A 106 -12.44 0.44 -5.94
CA ASP A 106 -12.74 1.81 -5.55
C ASP A 106 -13.94 1.91 -4.61
N ALA A 107 -14.33 3.13 -4.22
CA ALA A 107 -15.47 3.38 -3.34
C ALA A 107 -16.82 2.92 -3.92
N THR A 108 -16.92 2.76 -5.24
CA THR A 108 -18.13 2.28 -5.94
C THR A 108 -18.18 0.76 -6.08
N GLY A 109 -17.07 0.07 -5.69
CA GLY A 109 -16.93 -1.38 -5.83
C GLY A 109 -16.34 -1.84 -7.17
N LYS A 110 -16.02 -0.92 -8.09
CA LYS A 110 -15.37 -1.22 -9.37
C LYS A 110 -13.92 -1.62 -9.13
N THR A 111 -13.45 -2.68 -9.81
CA THR A 111 -12.04 -3.07 -9.74
C THR A 111 -11.13 -1.96 -10.27
N SER A 112 -10.18 -1.53 -9.45
CA SER A 112 -9.19 -0.51 -9.76
C SER A 112 -7.81 -1.10 -10.05
N GLY A 113 -7.56 -2.35 -9.64
CA GLY A 113 -6.32 -3.06 -9.93
C GLY A 113 -6.17 -4.35 -9.15
N THR A 114 -5.01 -4.98 -9.32
CA THR A 114 -4.64 -6.21 -8.61
C THR A 114 -3.18 -6.19 -8.18
N ALA A 115 -2.86 -6.92 -7.11
CA ALA A 115 -1.50 -7.28 -6.74
C ALA A 115 -1.37 -8.81 -6.74
N THR A 116 -0.23 -9.33 -7.21
CA THR A 116 0.07 -10.76 -7.16
C THR A 116 1.45 -10.95 -6.53
N ASN A 117 1.48 -11.72 -5.43
CA ASN A 117 2.72 -12.10 -4.76
C ASN A 117 3.24 -13.41 -5.35
N THR A 118 4.51 -13.43 -5.74
CA THR A 118 5.16 -14.61 -6.34
C THR A 118 6.27 -15.19 -5.45
N GLY A 119 6.31 -14.82 -4.16
CA GLY A 119 7.39 -15.18 -3.23
C GLY A 119 8.59 -14.24 -3.31
N ASN A 120 9.09 -13.98 -4.51
CA ASN A 120 10.23 -13.07 -4.74
C ASN A 120 9.83 -11.59 -4.87
N GLY A 121 8.55 -11.27 -4.68
CA GLY A 121 8.04 -9.91 -4.74
C GLY A 121 6.58 -9.83 -5.16
N THR A 122 6.07 -8.62 -5.23
CA THR A 122 4.68 -8.33 -5.59
C THR A 122 4.64 -7.51 -6.87
N THR A 123 3.82 -7.95 -7.82
CA THR A 123 3.53 -7.22 -9.07
C THR A 123 2.17 -6.57 -8.96
N TYR A 124 2.11 -5.26 -9.24
CA TYR A 124 0.88 -4.48 -9.25
C TYR A 124 0.42 -4.21 -10.68
N ARG A 125 -0.89 -4.39 -10.92
CA ARG A 125 -1.53 -4.16 -12.22
C ARG A 125 -2.72 -3.22 -12.05
N ASP A 126 -2.98 -2.39 -13.05
CA ASP A 126 -4.18 -1.55 -13.10
C ASP A 126 -5.44 -2.37 -13.44
N ALA A 127 -6.59 -1.68 -13.58
CA ALA A 127 -7.88 -2.31 -13.91
C ALA A 127 -7.90 -2.98 -15.29
N THR A 128 -6.98 -2.61 -16.20
CA THR A 128 -6.85 -3.20 -17.54
C THR A 128 -5.89 -4.39 -17.57
N GLY A 129 -5.22 -4.68 -16.44
CA GLY A 129 -4.22 -5.75 -16.33
C GLY A 129 -2.78 -5.32 -16.68
N LYS A 130 -2.56 -4.07 -17.04
CA LYS A 130 -1.22 -3.53 -17.32
C LYS A 130 -0.41 -3.40 -16.02
N THR A 131 0.85 -3.83 -16.04
CA THR A 131 1.76 -3.67 -14.90
C THR A 131 2.05 -2.19 -14.66
N VAL A 132 1.86 -1.74 -13.42
CA VAL A 132 2.10 -0.35 -12.97
C VAL A 132 3.25 -0.24 -11.97
N GLY A 133 3.72 -1.35 -11.45
CA GLY A 133 4.87 -1.36 -10.56
C GLY A 133 5.15 -2.72 -9.93
N THR A 134 6.27 -2.80 -9.22
CA THR A 134 6.68 -3.98 -8.44
C THR A 134 7.26 -3.57 -7.09
N LYS A 135 7.22 -4.50 -6.13
CA LYS A 135 7.84 -4.40 -4.81
C LYS A 135 8.68 -5.64 -4.55
N ARG A 136 9.93 -5.46 -4.10
CA ARG A 136 10.89 -6.52 -3.72
C ARG A 136 11.66 -6.11 -2.48
#